data_b5c7ccd98a0ece74c7faec9e7bd04c70
#
_entry.id   b5c7ccd98a0ece74c7faec9e7bd04c70
#
_cell.length_a   1.000
_cell.length_b   1.000
_cell.length_c   1.000
_cell.angle_alpha   90.00
_cell.angle_beta   90.00
_cell.angle_gamma   90.00
#
_symmetry.space_group_name_H-M   'P 1'
#
loop_
_entity.id
_entity.type
_entity.pdbx_description
1 polymer ?
#
loop_
_entity_poly.entity_id
_entity_poly.type
_entity_poly.pdbx_seq_one_letter_code
_entity_poly.pdbx_strand_id
1 'polypeptide(L)'
;MKETNKWSVRDVITTVLLSAVLIVIQLVVNMVCMANDFVSMVLSVGITMFLCAPVYMLMVSRIGKRFVTLIYMTILGVIFILMGNWFLLPYYVLVGILCELILWKEGSCQKPKRLTAAWTAASLLYNGVNLLPIWFFWDTYYDFALASGMEQSYIDSYVRYYTSPGWLAFILLFTTLMGFLGCMVGSRLIRRHFKKAGVL
;
A
#
# COMPACT_ATOMS: atom_id res chain seq x y z
N MET A 1 -26.18 -6.35 -17.91
CA MET A 1 -26.42 -5.00 -17.35
C MET A 1 -25.11 -4.22 -17.47
N LYS A 2 -25.10 -3.05 -18.12
CA LYS A 2 -23.92 -2.15 -18.10
C LYS A 2 -23.72 -1.69 -16.66
N GLU A 3 -22.61 -2.04 -16.06
CA GLU A 3 -22.23 -1.51 -14.73
C GLU A 3 -22.14 0.01 -14.84
N THR A 4 -23.08 0.70 -14.20
CA THR A 4 -23.02 2.16 -14.14
C THR A 4 -21.91 2.54 -13.17
N ASN A 5 -20.88 3.24 -13.67
CA ASN A 5 -19.77 3.74 -12.86
C ASN A 5 -20.19 4.90 -11.92
N LYS A 6 -21.51 5.06 -11.67
CA LYS A 6 -22.03 6.07 -10.74
C LYS A 6 -21.77 5.63 -9.30
N TRP A 7 -21.10 6.48 -8.54
CA TRP A 7 -20.82 6.27 -7.13
C TRP A 7 -22.06 6.52 -6.28
N SER A 8 -22.35 5.63 -5.37
CA SER A 8 -23.36 5.84 -4.32
C SER A 8 -22.67 6.27 -3.02
N VAL A 9 -23.42 6.89 -2.12
CA VAL A 9 -22.93 7.24 -0.77
C VAL A 9 -22.39 5.99 -0.03
N ARG A 10 -23.04 4.85 -0.21
CA ARG A 10 -22.61 3.57 0.35
C ARG A 10 -21.23 3.14 -0.17
N ASP A 11 -20.94 3.35 -1.46
CA ASP A 11 -19.64 3.00 -2.05
C ASP A 11 -18.53 3.87 -1.45
N VAL A 12 -18.78 5.18 -1.29
CA VAL A 12 -17.82 6.10 -0.67
C VAL A 12 -17.54 5.70 0.77
N ILE A 13 -18.58 5.48 1.58
CA ILE A 13 -18.44 5.07 2.98
C ILE A 13 -17.66 3.75 3.07
N THR A 14 -18.00 2.76 2.23
CA THR A 14 -17.32 1.46 2.21
C THR A 14 -15.85 1.61 1.83
N THR A 15 -15.53 2.46 0.85
CA THR A 15 -14.14 2.73 0.44
C THR A 15 -13.35 3.34 1.58
N VAL A 16 -13.89 4.37 2.23
CA VAL A 16 -13.21 5.06 3.35
C VAL A 16 -13.00 4.12 4.53
N LEU A 17 -14.02 3.35 4.91
CA LEU A 17 -13.90 2.40 6.03
C LEU A 17 -12.87 1.31 5.76
N LEU A 18 -12.86 0.71 4.57
CA LEU A 18 -11.89 -0.33 4.23
C LEU A 18 -10.48 0.25 4.03
N SER A 19 -10.37 1.48 3.55
CA SER A 19 -9.08 2.21 3.52
C SER A 19 -8.56 2.46 4.94
N ALA A 20 -9.42 2.83 5.88
CA ALA A 20 -9.03 2.97 7.29
C ALA A 20 -8.52 1.63 7.87
N VAL A 21 -9.19 0.51 7.58
CA VAL A 21 -8.72 -0.82 7.99
C VAL A 21 -7.33 -1.12 7.41
N LEU A 22 -7.09 -0.83 6.12
CA LEU A 22 -5.78 -0.99 5.50
C LEU A 22 -4.70 -0.15 6.20
N ILE A 23 -5.00 1.10 6.52
CA ILE A 23 -4.07 2.01 7.20
C ILE A 23 -3.78 1.52 8.63
N VAL A 24 -4.79 1.07 9.36
CA VAL A 24 -4.60 0.50 10.71
C VAL A 24 -3.68 -0.73 10.66
N ILE A 25 -3.88 -1.66 9.70
CA ILE A 25 -2.98 -2.82 9.52
C ILE A 25 -1.54 -2.33 9.29
N GLN A 26 -1.35 -1.34 8.43
CA GLN A 26 -0.02 -0.77 8.13
C GLN A 26 0.64 -0.18 9.38
N LEU A 27 -0.10 0.64 10.13
CA LEU A 27 0.40 1.25 11.36
C LEU A 27 0.79 0.21 12.41
N VAL A 28 -0.06 -0.79 12.64
CA VAL A 28 0.20 -1.88 13.60
C VAL A 28 1.44 -2.68 13.19
N VAL A 29 1.53 -3.07 11.92
CA VAL A 29 2.70 -3.83 11.42
C VAL A 29 3.98 -3.02 11.57
N ASN A 30 3.95 -1.74 11.19
CA ASN A 30 5.12 -0.86 11.31
C ASN A 30 5.55 -0.72 12.77
N MET A 31 4.61 -0.47 13.69
CA MET A 31 4.92 -0.36 15.13
C MET A 31 5.57 -1.64 15.69
N VAL A 32 5.03 -2.80 15.33
CA VAL A 32 5.61 -4.10 15.77
C VAL A 32 6.99 -4.32 15.17
N CYS A 33 7.17 -3.97 13.90
CA CYS A 33 8.45 -4.14 13.21
C CYS A 33 9.56 -3.20 13.72
N MET A 34 9.21 -2.05 14.28
CA MET A 34 10.18 -1.08 14.85
C MET A 34 10.98 -1.64 16.04
N ALA A 35 10.57 -2.76 16.63
CA ALA A 35 11.34 -3.43 17.69
C ALA A 35 12.71 -3.97 17.21
N ASN A 36 12.96 -4.06 15.91
CA ASN A 36 14.21 -4.52 15.33
C ASN A 36 14.48 -3.80 14.01
N ASP A 37 15.63 -3.12 13.88
CA ASP A 37 15.99 -2.31 12.72
C ASP A 37 15.95 -3.08 11.39
N PHE A 38 16.48 -4.31 11.38
CA PHE A 38 16.46 -5.14 10.17
C PHE A 38 15.03 -5.47 9.74
N VAL A 39 14.18 -5.88 10.68
CA VAL A 39 12.78 -6.20 10.39
C VAL A 39 12.03 -4.94 9.93
N SER A 40 12.27 -3.81 10.60
CA SER A 40 11.67 -2.52 10.28
C SER A 40 12.04 -2.04 8.88
N MET A 41 13.33 -2.07 8.54
CA MET A 41 13.82 -1.50 7.28
C MET A 41 13.67 -2.44 6.09
N VAL A 42 13.83 -3.75 6.29
CA VAL A 42 13.94 -4.71 5.20
C VAL A 42 12.64 -5.49 4.96
N LEU A 43 11.93 -5.86 6.02
CA LEU A 43 10.81 -6.80 5.93
C LEU A 43 9.44 -6.14 6.11
N SER A 44 9.34 -5.03 6.86
CA SER A 44 8.07 -4.44 7.28
C SER A 44 7.13 -4.13 6.12
N VAL A 45 7.64 -3.50 5.06
CA VAL A 45 6.84 -3.14 3.89
C VAL A 45 6.28 -4.39 3.20
N GLY A 46 7.09 -5.42 3.04
CA GLY A 46 6.65 -6.69 2.44
C GLY A 46 5.56 -7.39 3.27
N ILE A 47 5.76 -7.47 4.58
CA ILE A 47 4.76 -8.04 5.52
C ILE A 47 3.46 -7.24 5.45
N THR A 48 3.55 -5.92 5.47
CA THR A 48 2.41 -5.01 5.34
C THR A 48 1.63 -5.25 4.04
N MET A 49 2.33 -5.31 2.90
CA MET A 49 1.69 -5.53 1.61
C MET A 49 1.04 -6.91 1.50
N PHE A 50 1.62 -7.94 2.12
CA PHE A 50 1.02 -9.26 2.20
C PHE A 50 -0.29 -9.25 2.99
N LEU A 51 -0.29 -8.65 4.19
CA LEU A 51 -1.47 -8.63 5.07
C LEU A 51 -2.59 -7.72 4.55
N CYS A 52 -2.24 -6.62 3.89
CA CYS A 52 -3.21 -5.70 3.29
C CYS A 52 -3.87 -6.26 2.02
N ALA A 53 -3.21 -7.15 1.28
CA ALA A 53 -3.69 -7.62 -0.01
C ALA A 53 -5.12 -8.22 0.02
N PRO A 54 -5.51 -9.10 0.97
CA PRO A 54 -6.86 -9.65 1.03
C PRO A 54 -7.94 -8.57 1.23
N VAL A 55 -7.66 -7.58 2.10
CA VAL A 55 -8.59 -6.47 2.38
C VAL A 55 -8.71 -5.56 1.16
N TYR A 56 -7.59 -5.23 0.50
CA TYR A 56 -7.59 -4.46 -0.74
C TYR A 56 -8.41 -5.15 -1.84
N MET A 57 -8.18 -6.45 -2.06
CA MET A 57 -8.92 -7.21 -3.07
C MET A 57 -10.41 -7.27 -2.77
N LEU A 58 -10.79 -7.42 -1.50
CA LEU A 58 -12.19 -7.37 -1.07
C LEU A 58 -12.78 -5.99 -1.34
N MET A 59 -12.09 -4.92 -0.96
CA MET A 59 -12.53 -3.54 -1.15
C MET A 59 -12.82 -3.26 -2.63
N VAL A 60 -11.86 -3.49 -3.51
CA VAL A 60 -12.02 -3.18 -4.94
C VAL A 60 -13.05 -4.09 -5.61
N SER A 61 -13.06 -5.39 -5.28
CA SER A 61 -14.04 -6.33 -5.84
C SER A 61 -15.48 -6.03 -5.41
N ARG A 62 -15.68 -5.65 -4.15
CA ARG A 62 -17.01 -5.34 -3.59
C ARG A 62 -17.61 -4.07 -4.16
N ILE A 63 -16.79 -3.04 -4.33
CA ILE A 63 -17.24 -1.75 -4.86
C ILE A 63 -17.40 -1.85 -6.38
N GLY A 64 -16.47 -2.54 -7.07
CA GLY A 64 -16.54 -2.82 -8.51
C GLY A 64 -16.44 -1.59 -9.40
N LYS A 65 -16.02 -0.43 -8.87
CA LYS A 65 -16.01 0.86 -9.58
C LYS A 65 -14.58 1.35 -9.79
N ARG A 66 -14.42 2.25 -10.75
CA ARG A 66 -13.16 2.95 -11.01
C ARG A 66 -12.84 3.91 -9.86
N PHE A 67 -11.57 4.22 -9.69
CA PHE A 67 -11.01 5.18 -8.73
C PHE A 67 -10.99 4.72 -7.26
N VAL A 68 -11.36 3.48 -6.95
CA VAL A 68 -11.28 2.93 -5.59
C VAL A 68 -9.83 2.92 -5.09
N THR A 69 -8.91 2.45 -5.92
CA THR A 69 -7.47 2.40 -5.58
C THR A 69 -6.88 3.81 -5.47
N LEU A 70 -7.27 4.71 -6.37
CA LEU A 70 -6.83 6.11 -6.32
C LEU A 70 -7.27 6.79 -5.02
N ILE A 71 -8.54 6.61 -4.61
CA ILE A 71 -9.06 7.17 -3.35
C ILE A 71 -8.27 6.63 -2.17
N TYR A 72 -8.04 5.32 -2.09
CA TYR A 72 -7.23 4.70 -1.03
C TYR A 72 -5.81 5.29 -0.97
N MET A 73 -5.11 5.36 -2.11
CA MET A 73 -3.76 5.92 -2.17
C MET A 73 -3.73 7.41 -1.82
N THR A 74 -4.77 8.16 -2.20
CA THR A 74 -4.89 9.57 -1.81
C THR A 74 -5.08 9.73 -0.30
N ILE A 75 -5.97 8.91 0.31
CA ILE A 75 -6.15 8.91 1.78
C ILE A 75 -4.84 8.59 2.48
N LEU A 76 -4.11 7.58 2.00
CA LEU A 76 -2.79 7.22 2.52
C LEU A 76 -1.81 8.39 2.42
N GLY A 77 -1.74 9.06 1.27
CA GLY A 77 -0.92 10.25 1.08
C GLY A 77 -1.27 11.40 2.02
N VAL A 78 -2.56 11.63 2.29
CA VAL A 78 -3.02 12.62 3.28
C VAL A 78 -2.54 12.27 4.69
N ILE A 79 -2.59 10.99 5.08
CA ILE A 79 -2.04 10.55 6.38
C ILE A 79 -0.55 10.86 6.47
N PHE A 80 0.22 10.63 5.41
CA PHE A 80 1.64 10.97 5.40
C PHE A 80 1.92 12.48 5.49
N ILE A 81 1.04 13.35 4.94
CA ILE A 81 1.13 14.80 5.18
C ILE A 81 1.00 15.12 6.67
N LEU A 82 0.02 14.51 7.34
CA LEU A 82 -0.19 14.71 8.78
C LEU A 82 1.00 14.23 9.61
N MET A 83 1.80 13.30 9.07
CA MET A 83 3.07 12.83 9.63
C MET A 83 4.29 13.66 9.18
N GLY A 84 4.10 14.81 8.53
CA GLY A 84 5.19 15.70 8.09
C GLY A 84 5.80 15.39 6.73
N ASN A 85 5.36 14.34 6.04
CA ASN A 85 5.94 13.89 4.76
C ASN A 85 5.07 14.34 3.56
N TRP A 86 5.00 15.65 3.33
CA TRP A 86 4.13 16.27 2.32
C TRP A 86 4.36 15.76 0.89
N PHE A 87 5.59 15.40 0.54
CA PHE A 87 5.99 14.91 -0.79
C PHE A 87 5.41 13.52 -1.11
N LEU A 88 4.91 12.79 -0.12
CA LEU A 88 4.31 11.48 -0.34
C LEU A 88 2.89 11.56 -0.89
N LEU A 89 2.15 12.67 -0.69
CA LEU A 89 0.81 12.81 -1.28
C LEU A 89 0.85 12.77 -2.81
N PRO A 90 1.60 13.67 -3.51
CA PRO A 90 1.66 13.62 -4.97
C PRO A 90 2.19 12.27 -5.47
N TYR A 91 3.14 11.67 -4.76
CA TYR A 91 3.66 10.35 -5.11
C TYR A 91 2.58 9.27 -5.07
N TYR A 92 1.83 9.15 -3.98
CA TYR A 92 0.78 8.13 -3.86
C TYR A 92 -0.41 8.38 -4.78
N VAL A 93 -0.72 9.63 -5.10
CA VAL A 93 -1.70 9.95 -6.15
C VAL A 93 -1.23 9.38 -7.50
N LEU A 94 0.04 9.55 -7.87
CA LEU A 94 0.61 8.96 -9.09
C LEU A 94 0.56 7.43 -9.05
N VAL A 95 0.91 6.81 -7.93
CA VAL A 95 0.79 5.34 -7.76
C VAL A 95 -0.66 4.90 -7.93
N GLY A 96 -1.61 5.63 -7.35
CA GLY A 96 -3.04 5.37 -7.51
C GLY A 96 -3.49 5.44 -8.97
N ILE A 97 -3.06 6.45 -9.71
CA ILE A 97 -3.35 6.60 -11.14
C ILE A 97 -2.79 5.41 -11.94
N LEU A 98 -1.54 5.01 -11.69
CA LEU A 98 -0.93 3.85 -12.35
C LEU A 98 -1.70 2.55 -12.09
N CYS A 99 -2.15 2.34 -10.85
CA CYS A 99 -2.99 1.19 -10.51
C CYS A 99 -4.35 1.24 -11.23
N GLU A 100 -4.98 2.42 -11.31
CA GLU A 100 -6.25 2.60 -12.04
C GLU A 100 -6.09 2.36 -13.54
N LEU A 101 -4.95 2.68 -14.15
CA LEU A 101 -4.67 2.34 -15.56
C LEU A 101 -4.66 0.82 -15.78
N ILE A 102 -4.13 0.04 -14.82
CA ILE A 102 -4.19 -1.43 -14.88
C ILE A 102 -5.64 -1.93 -14.77
N LEU A 103 -6.46 -1.24 -13.97
CA LEU A 103 -7.87 -1.57 -13.71
C LEU A 103 -8.84 -0.90 -14.68
N TRP A 104 -8.38 -0.14 -15.68
CA TRP A 104 -9.21 0.72 -16.53
C TRP A 104 -10.31 0.00 -17.33
N LYS A 105 -10.05 -1.25 -17.75
CA LYS A 105 -11.03 -2.01 -18.56
C LYS A 105 -12.27 -2.36 -17.73
N GLU A 106 -13.45 -2.29 -18.35
CA GLU A 106 -14.71 -2.69 -17.72
C GLU A 106 -14.62 -4.10 -17.10
N GLY A 107 -15.18 -4.25 -15.91
CA GLY A 107 -15.14 -5.50 -15.14
C GLY A 107 -13.75 -5.90 -14.62
N SER A 108 -12.72 -5.06 -14.76
CA SER A 108 -11.38 -5.36 -14.25
C SER A 108 -11.33 -5.45 -12.74
N CYS A 109 -12.14 -4.65 -12.05
CA CYS A 109 -12.24 -4.64 -10.58
C CYS A 109 -12.77 -5.97 -10.01
N GLN A 110 -13.41 -6.81 -10.82
CA GLN A 110 -13.87 -8.14 -10.41
C GLN A 110 -12.96 -9.28 -10.90
N LYS A 111 -11.91 -8.98 -11.68
CA LYS A 111 -10.97 -9.98 -12.21
C LYS A 111 -9.77 -10.14 -11.27
N PRO A 112 -9.62 -11.28 -10.57
CA PRO A 112 -8.52 -11.48 -9.61
C PRO A 112 -7.14 -11.21 -10.20
N LYS A 113 -6.90 -11.62 -11.45
CA LYS A 113 -5.61 -11.38 -12.13
C LYS A 113 -5.27 -9.89 -12.28
N ARG A 114 -6.28 -9.05 -12.58
CA ARG A 114 -6.09 -7.59 -12.71
C ARG A 114 -5.84 -6.94 -11.36
N LEU A 115 -6.59 -7.36 -10.34
CA LEU A 115 -6.39 -6.90 -8.96
C LEU A 115 -5.01 -7.29 -8.45
N THR A 116 -4.58 -8.53 -8.71
CA THR A 116 -3.22 -8.97 -8.36
C THR A 116 -2.17 -8.10 -9.05
N ALA A 117 -2.32 -7.84 -10.35
CA ALA A 117 -1.36 -6.99 -11.08
C ALA A 117 -1.30 -5.56 -10.50
N ALA A 118 -2.46 -4.95 -10.22
CA ALA A 118 -2.53 -3.60 -9.64
C ALA A 118 -1.89 -3.55 -8.24
N TRP A 119 -2.20 -4.52 -7.36
CA TRP A 119 -1.63 -4.55 -6.02
C TRP A 119 -0.14 -4.90 -6.01
N THR A 120 0.31 -5.80 -6.88
CA THR A 120 1.75 -6.11 -7.01
C THR A 120 2.53 -4.89 -7.48
N ALA A 121 2.00 -4.12 -8.45
CA ALA A 121 2.59 -2.86 -8.88
C ALA A 121 2.59 -1.82 -7.74
N ALA A 122 1.47 -1.69 -7.00
CA ALA A 122 1.39 -0.86 -5.81
C ALA A 122 2.42 -1.27 -4.76
N SER A 123 2.61 -2.57 -4.52
CA SER A 123 3.57 -3.09 -3.54
C SER A 123 5.01 -2.73 -3.90
N LEU A 124 5.40 -2.84 -5.17
CA LEU A 124 6.70 -2.38 -5.63
C LEU A 124 6.89 -0.88 -5.38
N LEU A 125 5.92 -0.08 -5.82
CA LEU A 125 5.96 1.37 -5.72
C LEU A 125 5.77 1.88 -4.29
N TYR A 126 5.19 1.09 -3.39
CA TYR A 126 5.04 1.49 -1.99
C TYR A 126 6.39 1.83 -1.32
N ASN A 127 7.48 1.22 -1.76
CA ASN A 127 8.83 1.53 -1.27
C ASN A 127 9.25 3.00 -1.49
N GLY A 128 8.53 3.76 -2.30
CA GLY A 128 8.72 5.21 -2.42
C GLY A 128 8.62 5.94 -1.09
N VAL A 129 7.90 5.39 -0.09
CA VAL A 129 7.86 5.94 1.27
C VAL A 129 9.25 6.06 1.89
N ASN A 130 10.13 5.12 1.58
CA ASN A 130 11.50 5.08 2.07
C ASN A 130 12.52 5.61 1.06
N LEU A 131 12.23 5.51 -0.24
CA LEU A 131 13.17 5.93 -1.29
C LEU A 131 13.15 7.43 -1.53
N LEU A 132 11.99 8.07 -1.51
CA LEU A 132 11.90 9.52 -1.75
C LEU A 132 12.62 10.34 -0.69
N PRO A 133 12.47 10.07 0.63
CA PRO A 133 13.23 10.78 1.63
C PRO A 133 14.73 10.69 1.39
N ILE A 134 15.26 9.48 1.23
CA ILE A 134 16.70 9.26 1.17
C ILE A 134 17.35 9.82 -0.11
N TRP A 135 16.62 9.85 -1.23
CA TRP A 135 17.18 10.25 -2.52
C TRP A 135 16.88 11.71 -2.90
N PHE A 136 15.78 12.30 -2.38
CA PHE A 136 15.30 13.61 -2.83
C PHE A 136 14.96 14.59 -1.70
N PHE A 137 14.67 14.10 -0.49
CA PHE A 137 14.15 14.93 0.61
C PHE A 137 14.88 14.63 1.92
N TRP A 138 16.19 14.38 1.84
CA TRP A 138 16.98 13.94 2.98
C TRP A 138 16.93 14.90 4.17
N ASP A 139 17.18 16.19 3.93
CA ASP A 139 17.22 17.19 5.01
C ASP A 139 15.86 17.26 5.73
N THR A 140 14.75 17.28 4.98
CA THR A 140 13.40 17.28 5.54
C THR A 140 13.14 16.04 6.40
N TYR A 141 13.58 14.87 5.95
CA TYR A 141 13.41 13.61 6.70
C TYR A 141 14.31 13.59 7.93
N TYR A 142 15.57 14.01 7.80
CA TYR A 142 16.55 13.99 8.88
C TYR A 142 16.14 14.90 10.02
N ASP A 143 15.72 16.13 9.72
CA ASP A 143 15.18 17.07 10.71
C ASP A 143 13.95 16.51 11.44
N PHE A 144 13.04 15.90 10.69
CA PHE A 144 11.88 15.24 11.26
C PHE A 144 12.26 14.06 12.15
N ALA A 145 13.20 13.22 11.73
CA ALA A 145 13.67 12.06 12.49
C ALA A 145 14.28 12.47 13.83
N LEU A 146 15.13 13.50 13.82
CA LEU A 146 15.74 14.06 15.05
C LEU A 146 14.66 14.68 15.95
N ALA A 147 13.75 15.47 15.41
CA ALA A 147 12.67 16.08 16.17
C ALA A 147 11.71 15.03 16.78
N SER A 148 11.57 13.86 16.12
CA SER A 148 10.79 12.72 16.62
C SER A 148 11.53 11.84 17.63
N GLY A 149 12.79 12.17 17.96
CA GLY A 149 13.59 11.40 18.91
C GLY A 149 14.10 10.05 18.38
N MET A 150 14.22 9.89 17.06
CA MET A 150 14.81 8.68 16.50
C MET A 150 16.28 8.57 16.85
N GLU A 151 16.73 7.37 17.24
CA GLU A 151 18.14 7.11 17.51
C GLU A 151 18.99 7.17 16.24
N GLN A 152 20.21 7.70 16.33
CA GLN A 152 21.14 7.79 15.21
C GLN A 152 21.43 6.40 14.60
N SER A 153 21.53 5.36 15.41
CA SER A 153 21.71 3.96 14.96
C SER A 153 20.61 3.50 14.00
N TYR A 154 19.35 3.94 14.25
CA TYR A 154 18.22 3.63 13.38
C TYR A 154 18.31 4.38 12.04
N ILE A 155 18.71 5.66 12.08
CA ILE A 155 18.93 6.47 10.87
C ILE A 155 20.08 5.88 10.02
N ASP A 156 21.17 5.47 10.66
CA ASP A 156 22.31 4.83 9.98
C ASP A 156 21.91 3.50 9.33
N SER A 157 21.08 2.71 10.00
CA SER A 157 20.50 1.48 9.45
C SER A 157 19.63 1.76 8.23
N TYR A 158 18.82 2.82 8.27
CA TYR A 158 18.01 3.25 7.15
C TYR A 158 18.86 3.61 5.93
N VAL A 159 19.88 4.45 6.10
CA VAL A 159 20.82 4.80 5.03
C VAL A 159 21.48 3.54 4.48
N ARG A 160 22.02 2.68 5.34
CA ARG A 160 22.71 1.44 4.96
C ARG A 160 21.87 0.54 4.06
N TYR A 161 20.61 0.31 4.41
CA TYR A 161 19.74 -0.63 3.65
C TYR A 161 19.22 -0.04 2.35
N TYR A 162 18.93 1.25 2.31
CA TYR A 162 18.32 1.88 1.13
C TYR A 162 19.33 2.50 0.14
N THR A 163 20.61 2.65 0.51
CA THR A 163 21.68 3.08 -0.42
C THR A 163 22.51 1.90 -0.97
N SER A 164 22.48 0.73 -0.30
CA SER A 164 23.18 -0.45 -0.78
C SER A 164 22.40 -1.13 -1.92
N PRO A 165 22.96 -1.28 -3.14
CA PRO A 165 22.24 -1.84 -4.27
C PRO A 165 21.71 -3.27 -4.02
N GLY A 166 22.48 -4.10 -3.31
CA GLY A 166 22.08 -5.48 -2.98
C GLY A 166 20.87 -5.54 -2.04
N TRP A 167 20.89 -4.73 -0.97
CA TRP A 167 19.76 -4.64 -0.05
C TRP A 167 18.54 -4.01 -0.70
N LEU A 168 18.73 -2.96 -1.48
CA LEU A 168 17.63 -2.32 -2.21
C LEU A 168 16.95 -3.30 -3.17
N ALA A 169 17.72 -4.05 -3.95
CA ALA A 169 17.17 -5.07 -4.85
C ALA A 169 16.40 -6.15 -4.07
N PHE A 170 16.93 -6.61 -2.93
CA PHE A 170 16.24 -7.56 -2.07
C PHE A 170 14.93 -7.00 -1.53
N ILE A 171 14.91 -5.77 -0.99
CA ILE A 171 13.72 -5.11 -0.44
C ILE A 171 12.63 -5.00 -1.52
N LEU A 172 12.97 -4.52 -2.71
CA LEU A 172 12.03 -4.35 -3.81
C LEU A 172 11.45 -5.70 -4.27
N LEU A 173 12.30 -6.72 -4.44
CA LEU A 173 11.86 -8.07 -4.82
C LEU A 173 11.00 -8.71 -3.74
N PHE A 174 11.43 -8.64 -2.49
CA PHE A 174 10.70 -9.19 -1.35
C PHE A 174 9.32 -8.55 -1.21
N THR A 175 9.24 -7.22 -1.25
CA THR A 175 7.97 -6.49 -1.15
C THR A 175 7.01 -6.84 -2.29
N THR A 176 7.53 -6.91 -3.51
CA THR A 176 6.75 -7.27 -4.69
C THR A 176 6.21 -8.69 -4.60
N LEU A 177 7.07 -9.64 -4.19
CA LEU A 177 6.71 -11.04 -4.00
C LEU A 177 5.65 -11.20 -2.91
N MET A 178 5.82 -10.53 -1.77
CA MET A 178 4.88 -10.58 -0.66
C MET A 178 3.51 -9.99 -1.04
N GLY A 179 3.48 -8.88 -1.77
CA GLY A 179 2.24 -8.34 -2.32
C GLY A 179 1.53 -9.31 -3.26
N PHE A 180 2.27 -9.96 -4.14
CA PHE A 180 1.73 -11.00 -5.03
C PHE A 180 1.17 -12.20 -4.27
N LEU A 181 1.93 -12.74 -3.31
CA LEU A 181 1.50 -13.89 -2.48
C LEU A 181 0.26 -13.54 -1.63
N GLY A 182 0.22 -12.33 -1.07
CA GLY A 182 -0.96 -11.83 -0.35
C GLY A 182 -2.21 -11.81 -1.23
N CYS A 183 -2.09 -11.41 -2.50
CA CYS A 183 -3.19 -11.48 -3.46
C CYS A 183 -3.62 -12.91 -3.79
N MET A 184 -2.70 -13.87 -3.83
CA MET A 184 -3.07 -15.29 -3.99
C MET A 184 -3.93 -15.78 -2.82
N VAL A 185 -3.54 -15.42 -1.59
CA VAL A 185 -4.33 -15.72 -0.39
C VAL A 185 -5.67 -15.00 -0.44
N GLY A 186 -5.69 -13.70 -0.73
CA GLY A 186 -6.90 -12.89 -0.86
C GLY A 186 -7.89 -13.44 -1.88
N SER A 187 -7.41 -13.86 -3.06
CA SER A 187 -8.23 -14.48 -4.10
C SER A 187 -8.91 -15.78 -3.62
N ARG A 188 -8.19 -16.59 -2.84
CA ARG A 188 -8.75 -17.84 -2.28
C ARG A 188 -9.79 -17.55 -1.21
N LEU A 189 -9.54 -16.59 -0.32
CA LEU A 189 -10.47 -16.17 0.73
C LEU A 189 -11.77 -15.61 0.14
N ILE A 190 -11.67 -14.71 -0.84
CA ILE A 190 -12.83 -14.12 -1.53
C ILE A 190 -13.68 -15.22 -2.17
N ARG A 191 -13.07 -16.14 -2.88
CA ARG A 191 -13.79 -17.23 -3.56
C ARG A 191 -14.47 -18.19 -2.57
N ARG A 192 -13.83 -18.49 -1.43
CA ARG A 192 -14.36 -19.47 -0.45
C ARG A 192 -15.46 -18.91 0.44
N HIS A 193 -15.32 -17.69 0.90
CA HIS A 193 -16.16 -17.12 1.95
C HIS A 193 -17.15 -16.08 1.43
N PHE A 194 -16.68 -15.11 0.65
CA PHE A 194 -17.50 -13.97 0.28
C PHE A 194 -18.48 -14.24 -0.86
N LYS A 195 -18.11 -15.04 -1.86
CA LYS A 195 -19.05 -15.48 -2.91
C LYS A 195 -20.14 -16.40 -2.37
N LYS A 196 -19.79 -17.31 -1.44
CA LYS A 196 -20.78 -18.19 -0.82
C LYS A 196 -21.75 -17.47 0.11
N ALA A 197 -21.31 -16.36 0.72
CA ALA A 197 -22.11 -15.55 1.62
C ALA A 197 -22.95 -14.48 0.90
N GLY A 198 -22.90 -14.40 -0.44
CA GLY A 198 -23.65 -13.39 -1.21
C GLY A 198 -23.18 -11.95 -0.99
N VAL A 199 -21.95 -11.78 -0.55
CA VAL A 199 -21.35 -10.45 -0.26
C VAL A 199 -20.72 -9.82 -1.51
N LEU A 200 -20.50 -10.64 -2.56
CA LEU A 200 -19.96 -10.26 -3.87
C LEU A 200 -20.81 -10.83 -5.00
#